data_36a7c5f2e99e8acaed95bfe92d5250c9
#
_entry.id   36a7c5f2e99e8acaed95bfe92d5250c9
#
_cell.length_a   1.000
_cell.length_b   1.000
_cell.length_c   1.000
_cell.angle_alpha   90.00
_cell.angle_beta   90.00
_cell.angle_gamma   90.00
#
_symmetry.space_group_name_H-M   'P 1'
#
loop_
_entity.id
_entity.type
_entity.pdbx_description
1 polymer ?
#
loop_
_entity_poly.entity_id
_entity_poly.type
_entity_poly.pdbx_seq_one_letter_code
_entity_poly.pdbx_strand_id
1 'polypeptide(L)'
;MMGTADPQPSMFYHINLEQYVTADHPMRKIRPLIDTARIRQLCEPLYAETGRPSIPPEQLFLALLGGYLLGVTSERALVRELTGNLVLRWFVGLDLDQMPWDHSTFSQNRKRRFTESGLLERLFDETVALAIKQKLVSQHTTLDGTLVQANASHKSFVPMEVFLKPEEYKRRIRSLDAGSEPDQDSRNPTVTFRGERRSNQTHVSTTDPDAKLANKGNGTAAMVGYTVNGLMENRHRLLVGINVESFRGPASETAGGRALIDTFHEKHDRRIQTVGADKGYFAKPFLTALIRRRIRPHIAAKTTGREAVHQRVRRLSRTVGYRLSQRARKKIEELWGEAKCWHGFRRFQRRGLLQVRDEAYLMGWLLNLKRLATLLTAPA
;
A
#
# COMPACT_ATOMS: atom_id res chain seq x y z
N MET A 1 -34.11 13.63 33.35
CA MET A 1 -34.53 14.94 32.79
C MET A 1 -33.90 15.08 31.42
N MET A 2 -34.67 15.45 30.40
CA MET A 2 -34.12 15.82 29.09
C MET A 2 -33.45 17.18 29.22
N GLY A 3 -32.23 17.31 28.66
CA GLY A 3 -31.52 18.59 28.56
C GLY A 3 -32.22 19.50 27.56
N THR A 4 -32.12 20.80 27.78
CA THR A 4 -32.53 21.84 26.82
C THR A 4 -31.31 22.43 26.17
N ALA A 5 -31.35 22.63 24.82
CA ALA A 5 -30.30 23.35 24.12
C ALA A 5 -30.41 24.84 24.42
N ASP A 6 -29.25 25.49 24.64
CA ASP A 6 -29.19 26.96 24.70
C ASP A 6 -29.36 27.52 23.27
N PRO A 7 -30.41 28.27 22.97
CA PRO A 7 -30.63 28.80 21.64
C PRO A 7 -29.71 29.98 21.28
N GLN A 8 -29.00 30.56 22.27
CA GLN A 8 -28.16 31.73 22.04
C GLN A 8 -26.69 31.35 21.90
N PRO A 9 -26.11 31.40 20.69
CA PRO A 9 -24.69 31.15 20.51
C PRO A 9 -23.84 32.21 21.22
N SER A 10 -22.68 31.81 21.72
CA SER A 10 -21.69 32.75 22.26
C SER A 10 -21.24 33.74 21.18
N MET A 11 -21.13 35.02 21.56
CA MET A 11 -20.70 36.08 20.64
C MET A 11 -19.20 35.93 20.26
N PHE A 12 -18.39 35.38 21.16
CA PHE A 12 -16.96 35.16 20.98
C PHE A 12 -16.59 33.75 21.43
N TYR A 13 -15.71 33.12 20.65
CA TYR A 13 -15.09 31.84 20.98
C TYR A 13 -13.59 32.03 21.09
N HIS A 14 -12.99 31.62 22.20
CA HIS A 14 -11.55 31.52 22.35
C HIS A 14 -11.13 30.05 22.21
N ILE A 15 -10.58 29.68 21.04
CA ILE A 15 -10.19 28.30 20.75
C ILE A 15 -8.66 28.24 20.58
N ASN A 16 -8.01 27.45 21.41
CA ASN A 16 -6.63 27.04 21.24
C ASN A 16 -6.60 25.61 20.71
N LEU A 17 -6.15 25.43 19.46
CA LEU A 17 -6.13 24.12 18.80
C LEU A 17 -5.26 23.09 19.56
N GLU A 18 -4.17 23.54 20.22
CA GLU A 18 -3.32 22.66 21.00
C GLU A 18 -4.03 22.11 22.25
N GLN A 19 -4.91 22.89 22.84
CA GLN A 19 -5.73 22.48 23.98
C GLN A 19 -7.00 21.74 23.55
N TYR A 20 -7.53 22.06 22.37
CA TYR A 20 -8.75 21.45 21.82
C TYR A 20 -8.57 19.95 21.54
N VAL A 21 -7.41 19.56 21.01
CA VAL A 21 -7.13 18.14 20.71
C VAL A 21 -6.71 17.43 22.00
N THR A 22 -7.53 16.49 22.47
CA THR A 22 -7.26 15.77 23.72
C THR A 22 -5.98 14.93 23.66
N ALA A 23 -5.32 14.72 24.81
CA ALA A 23 -4.04 14.01 24.88
C ALA A 23 -4.13 12.55 24.42
N ASP A 24 -5.29 11.92 24.54
CA ASP A 24 -5.57 10.54 24.14
C ASP A 24 -5.93 10.40 22.65
N HIS A 25 -6.16 11.51 21.94
CA HIS A 25 -6.56 11.47 20.54
C HIS A 25 -5.50 10.75 19.67
N PRO A 26 -5.89 9.82 18.80
CA PRO A 26 -4.94 9.03 17.97
C PRO A 26 -3.97 9.90 17.16
N MET A 27 -4.43 11.00 16.56
CA MET A 27 -3.58 11.91 15.80
C MET A 27 -2.50 12.57 16.66
N ARG A 28 -2.81 12.86 17.94
CA ARG A 28 -1.82 13.42 18.88
C ARG A 28 -0.69 12.44 19.18
N LYS A 29 -0.99 11.14 19.23
CA LYS A 29 0.03 10.09 19.41
C LYS A 29 0.87 9.85 18.15
N ILE A 30 0.30 10.08 16.98
CA ILE A 30 0.98 9.88 15.68
C ILE A 30 1.85 11.10 15.33
N ARG A 31 1.38 12.33 15.58
CA ARG A 31 2.02 13.58 15.13
C ARG A 31 3.51 13.69 15.51
N PRO A 32 3.94 13.33 16.74
CA PRO A 32 5.36 13.41 17.14
C PRO A 32 6.27 12.39 16.43
N LEU A 33 5.71 11.34 15.84
CA LEU A 33 6.46 10.31 15.09
C LEU A 33 6.81 10.78 13.67
N ILE A 34 6.27 11.91 13.22
CA ILE A 34 6.47 12.46 11.89
C ILE A 34 7.50 13.60 11.99
N ASP A 35 8.68 13.36 11.45
CA ASP A 35 9.73 14.37 11.35
C ASP A 35 9.45 15.31 10.18
N THR A 36 8.82 16.45 10.48
CA THR A 36 8.48 17.47 9.47
C THR A 36 9.70 18.19 8.93
N ALA A 37 10.76 18.35 9.73
CA ALA A 37 12.02 18.95 9.29
C ALA A 37 12.67 18.01 8.24
N ARG A 38 12.62 16.71 8.47
CA ARG A 38 13.10 15.72 7.53
C ARG A 38 12.30 15.72 6.21
N ILE A 39 10.97 15.84 6.27
CA ILE A 39 10.15 15.98 5.06
C ILE A 39 10.57 17.21 4.27
N ARG A 40 10.75 18.36 4.93
CA ARG A 40 11.21 19.59 4.31
C ARG A 40 12.56 19.40 3.62
N GLN A 41 13.54 18.84 4.34
CA GLN A 41 14.89 18.56 3.81
C GLN A 41 14.84 17.66 2.55
N LEU A 42 14.03 16.62 2.57
CA LEU A 42 13.88 15.72 1.41
C LEU A 42 13.20 16.40 0.21
N CYS A 43 12.36 17.40 0.46
CA CYS A 43 11.66 18.15 -0.57
C CYS A 43 12.47 19.29 -1.15
N GLU A 44 13.41 19.86 -0.38
CA GLU A 44 14.19 21.06 -0.75
C GLU A 44 14.75 21.00 -2.18
N PRO A 45 15.41 19.90 -2.62
CA PRO A 45 15.95 19.80 -3.98
C PRO A 45 14.89 19.82 -5.10
N LEU A 46 13.62 19.66 -4.74
CA LEU A 46 12.49 19.60 -5.69
C LEU A 46 11.82 20.98 -5.90
N TYR A 47 12.29 22.00 -5.19
CA TYR A 47 11.74 23.34 -5.25
C TYR A 47 12.75 24.32 -5.86
N ALA A 48 12.24 25.29 -6.61
CA ALA A 48 13.08 26.37 -7.13
C ALA A 48 13.46 27.35 -6.01
N GLU A 49 14.64 27.92 -6.10
CA GLU A 49 15.13 28.94 -5.14
C GLU A 49 14.42 30.29 -5.28
N THR A 50 13.82 30.55 -6.44
CA THR A 50 13.17 31.83 -6.76
C THR A 50 11.70 31.61 -7.16
N GLY A 51 10.89 32.64 -7.03
CA GLY A 51 9.48 32.64 -7.43
C GLY A 51 8.53 32.78 -6.23
N ARG A 52 7.22 32.64 -6.50
CA ARG A 52 6.19 32.74 -5.46
C ARG A 52 6.33 31.57 -4.47
N PRO A 53 6.33 31.82 -3.14
CA PRO A 53 6.32 30.79 -2.13
C PRO A 53 5.16 29.82 -2.34
N SER A 54 5.47 28.52 -2.30
CA SER A 54 4.47 27.45 -2.40
C SER A 54 3.93 27.05 -1.02
N ILE A 55 2.88 26.22 -1.01
CA ILE A 55 2.45 25.56 0.23
C ILE A 55 3.60 24.73 0.79
N PRO A 56 3.87 24.80 2.13
CA PRO A 56 4.89 23.99 2.77
C PRO A 56 4.69 22.49 2.48
N PRO A 57 5.71 21.76 1.99
CA PRO A 57 5.57 20.38 1.62
C PRO A 57 5.12 19.48 2.78
N GLU A 58 5.60 19.75 3.98
CA GLU A 58 5.20 19.03 5.18
C GLU A 58 3.71 19.13 5.46
N GLN A 59 3.07 20.27 5.21
CA GLN A 59 1.64 20.43 5.37
C GLN A 59 0.86 19.60 4.33
N LEU A 60 1.36 19.50 3.09
CA LEU A 60 0.75 18.66 2.06
C LEU A 60 0.81 17.17 2.44
N PHE A 61 1.95 16.69 2.96
CA PHE A 61 2.09 15.30 3.41
C PHE A 61 1.24 15.01 4.66
N LEU A 62 1.23 15.91 5.63
CA LEU A 62 0.39 15.78 6.82
C LEU A 62 -1.10 15.77 6.47
N ALA A 63 -1.52 16.61 5.51
CA ALA A 63 -2.91 16.63 5.06
C ALA A 63 -3.30 15.31 4.38
N LEU A 64 -2.45 14.77 3.49
CA LEU A 64 -2.70 13.48 2.86
C LEU A 64 -2.77 12.37 3.92
N LEU A 65 -1.81 12.31 4.84
CA LEU A 65 -1.77 11.32 5.90
C LEU A 65 -2.99 11.43 6.82
N GLY A 66 -3.34 12.64 7.25
CA GLY A 66 -4.51 12.94 8.07
C GLY A 66 -5.81 12.56 7.38
N GLY A 67 -5.92 12.83 6.08
CA GLY A 67 -7.06 12.41 5.27
C GLY A 67 -7.23 10.89 5.28
N TYR A 68 -6.19 10.14 4.99
CA TYR A 68 -6.23 8.67 5.03
C TYR A 68 -6.50 8.13 6.44
N LEU A 69 -5.99 8.78 7.49
CA LEU A 69 -6.35 8.42 8.89
C LEU A 69 -7.85 8.53 9.15
N LEU A 70 -8.51 9.53 8.55
CA LEU A 70 -9.96 9.75 8.64
C LEU A 70 -10.76 8.97 7.58
N GLY A 71 -10.11 8.18 6.71
CA GLY A 71 -10.76 7.49 5.60
C GLY A 71 -11.15 8.40 4.44
N VAL A 72 -10.65 9.64 4.42
CA VAL A 72 -10.90 10.64 3.37
C VAL A 72 -9.78 10.58 2.33
N THR A 73 -10.02 9.86 1.24
CA THR A 73 -9.01 9.63 0.18
C THR A 73 -9.14 10.59 -1.00
N SER A 74 -10.29 11.26 -1.16
CA SER A 74 -10.51 12.27 -2.19
C SER A 74 -9.91 13.61 -1.80
N GLU A 75 -9.05 14.18 -2.65
CA GLU A 75 -8.40 15.48 -2.40
C GLU A 75 -9.41 16.63 -2.26
N ARG A 76 -10.52 16.58 -3.01
CA ARG A 76 -11.61 17.55 -2.85
C ARG A 76 -12.34 17.43 -1.51
N ALA A 77 -12.59 16.20 -1.07
CA ALA A 77 -13.17 15.94 0.24
C ALA A 77 -12.19 16.33 1.37
N LEU A 78 -10.90 16.06 1.19
CA LEU A 78 -9.85 16.43 2.14
C LEU A 78 -9.78 17.95 2.36
N VAL A 79 -9.85 18.76 1.30
CA VAL A 79 -9.88 20.22 1.44
C VAL A 79 -11.13 20.69 2.18
N ARG A 80 -12.29 20.08 1.94
CA ARG A 80 -13.51 20.37 2.72
C ARG A 80 -13.36 20.03 4.20
N GLU A 81 -12.75 18.88 4.51
CA GLU A 81 -12.43 18.49 5.89
C GLU A 81 -11.45 19.48 6.53
N LEU A 82 -10.41 19.92 5.82
CA LEU A 82 -9.48 20.95 6.31
C LEU A 82 -10.16 22.29 6.61
N THR A 83 -11.30 22.57 6.00
CA THR A 83 -12.05 23.82 6.27
C THR A 83 -12.71 23.78 7.65
N GLY A 84 -13.29 22.66 8.07
CA GLY A 84 -14.12 22.60 9.26
C GLY A 84 -13.63 21.67 10.36
N ASN A 85 -12.69 20.77 10.11
CA ASN A 85 -12.21 19.79 11.09
C ASN A 85 -11.01 20.34 11.87
N LEU A 86 -11.24 20.77 13.10
CA LEU A 86 -10.23 21.40 13.96
C LEU A 86 -9.06 20.45 14.29
N VAL A 87 -9.36 19.16 14.47
CA VAL A 87 -8.31 18.16 14.76
C VAL A 87 -7.39 17.97 13.55
N LEU A 88 -7.97 17.92 12.34
CA LEU A 88 -7.19 17.80 11.11
C LEU A 88 -6.37 19.06 10.85
N ARG A 89 -6.92 20.25 11.11
CA ARG A 89 -6.18 21.52 11.03
C ARG A 89 -4.99 21.53 11.97
N TRP A 90 -5.20 21.17 13.24
CA TRP A 90 -4.12 21.01 14.22
C TRP A 90 -3.05 20.02 13.73
N PHE A 91 -3.48 18.86 13.23
CA PHE A 91 -2.55 17.83 12.76
C PHE A 91 -1.66 18.32 11.60
N VAL A 92 -2.21 19.12 10.72
CA VAL A 92 -1.53 19.70 9.54
C VAL A 92 -0.71 20.95 9.92
N GLY A 93 -1.05 21.64 11.00
CA GLY A 93 -0.46 22.91 11.40
C GLY A 93 -1.07 24.09 10.65
N LEU A 94 -2.40 24.10 10.49
CA LEU A 94 -3.18 25.21 9.94
C LEU A 94 -3.90 25.95 11.06
N ASP A 95 -3.69 27.25 11.18
CA ASP A 95 -4.43 28.09 12.11
C ASP A 95 -5.88 28.33 11.65
N LEU A 96 -6.74 28.79 12.56
CA LEU A 96 -8.18 28.95 12.29
C LEU A 96 -8.50 29.98 11.21
N ASP A 97 -7.70 31.00 11.08
CA ASP A 97 -7.80 32.09 10.10
C ASP A 97 -7.19 31.72 8.72
N GLN A 98 -6.39 30.66 8.65
CA GLN A 98 -5.79 30.22 7.41
C GLN A 98 -6.78 29.44 6.54
N MET A 99 -7.01 29.91 5.32
CA MET A 99 -7.80 29.12 4.36
C MET A 99 -6.98 27.95 3.80
N PRO A 100 -7.55 26.73 3.72
CA PRO A 100 -6.90 25.64 3.01
C PRO A 100 -6.66 25.99 1.53
N TRP A 101 -5.65 25.39 0.96
CA TRP A 101 -5.32 25.53 -0.47
C TRP A 101 -6.30 24.76 -1.36
N ASP A 102 -6.30 25.07 -2.67
CA ASP A 102 -7.11 24.36 -3.64
C ASP A 102 -6.69 22.89 -3.80
N HIS A 103 -7.65 22.01 -4.04
CA HIS A 103 -7.43 20.57 -4.20
C HIS A 103 -6.46 20.23 -5.33
N SER A 104 -6.39 21.05 -6.39
CA SER A 104 -5.46 20.83 -7.51
C SER A 104 -4.00 20.96 -7.09
N THR A 105 -3.72 21.63 -5.97
CA THR A 105 -2.37 21.75 -5.41
C THR A 105 -1.75 20.38 -5.15
N PHE A 106 -2.53 19.42 -4.65
CA PHE A 106 -2.03 18.05 -4.43
C PHE A 106 -1.62 17.39 -5.75
N SER A 107 -2.49 17.42 -6.76
CA SER A 107 -2.22 16.78 -8.05
C SER A 107 -1.06 17.45 -8.79
N GLN A 108 -0.93 18.78 -8.71
CA GLN A 108 0.17 19.52 -9.32
C GLN A 108 1.51 19.22 -8.67
N ASN A 109 1.60 19.26 -7.32
CA ASN A 109 2.83 18.93 -6.62
C ASN A 109 3.25 17.47 -6.85
N ARG A 110 2.30 16.55 -6.82
CA ARG A 110 2.53 15.15 -7.12
C ARG A 110 3.12 14.97 -8.51
N LYS A 111 2.49 15.50 -9.55
CA LYS A 111 2.93 15.36 -10.94
C LYS A 111 4.29 16.02 -11.19
N ARG A 112 4.58 17.14 -10.54
CA ARG A 112 5.79 17.94 -10.82
C ARG A 112 6.97 17.59 -9.93
N ARG A 113 6.73 17.04 -8.72
CA ARG A 113 7.77 16.95 -7.69
C ARG A 113 7.84 15.58 -7.00
N PHE A 114 6.70 15.04 -6.52
CA PHE A 114 6.76 13.97 -5.54
C PHE A 114 6.82 12.57 -6.13
N THR A 115 6.08 12.28 -7.20
CA THR A 115 5.94 10.91 -7.71
C THR A 115 7.27 10.35 -8.23
N GLU A 116 8.03 11.13 -8.98
CA GLU A 116 9.32 10.67 -9.52
C GLU A 116 10.45 10.71 -8.50
N SER A 117 10.29 11.44 -7.40
CA SER A 117 11.32 11.56 -6.35
C SER A 117 11.42 10.35 -5.43
N GLY A 118 10.41 9.46 -5.40
CA GLY A 118 10.35 8.34 -4.48
C GLY A 118 10.20 8.75 -3.01
N LEU A 119 9.66 9.92 -2.74
CA LEU A 119 9.64 10.52 -1.40
C LEU A 119 8.82 9.70 -0.40
N LEU A 120 7.65 9.19 -0.79
CA LEU A 120 6.80 8.36 0.08
C LEU A 120 7.45 7.01 0.40
N GLU A 121 8.21 6.45 -0.53
CA GLU A 121 9.03 5.26 -0.29
C GLU A 121 10.09 5.55 0.78
N ARG A 122 10.82 6.66 0.66
CA ARG A 122 11.84 7.07 1.66
C ARG A 122 11.26 7.27 3.04
N LEU A 123 10.11 7.95 3.17
CA LEU A 123 9.45 8.18 4.46
C LEU A 123 8.97 6.85 5.09
N PHE A 124 8.48 5.93 4.27
CA PHE A 124 8.15 4.58 4.71
C PHE A 124 9.41 3.85 5.22
N ASP A 125 10.50 3.85 4.45
CA ASP A 125 11.75 3.17 4.79
C ASP A 125 12.39 3.76 6.06
N GLU A 126 12.38 5.09 6.24
CA GLU A 126 12.86 5.75 7.45
C GLU A 126 12.05 5.35 8.69
N THR A 127 10.73 5.16 8.52
CA THR A 127 9.87 4.64 9.60
C THR A 127 10.21 3.18 9.94
N VAL A 128 10.52 2.37 8.94
CA VAL A 128 11.01 0.98 9.16
C VAL A 128 12.36 1.01 9.86
N ALA A 129 13.28 1.87 9.45
CA ALA A 129 14.57 2.04 10.09
C ALA A 129 14.44 2.48 11.57
N LEU A 130 13.52 3.40 11.87
CA LEU A 130 13.18 3.77 13.25
C LEU A 130 12.70 2.55 14.05
N ALA A 131 11.79 1.75 13.49
CA ALA A 131 11.29 0.55 14.15
C ALA A 131 12.42 -0.48 14.41
N ILE A 132 13.37 -0.61 13.49
CA ILE A 132 14.56 -1.46 13.65
C ILE A 132 15.45 -0.93 14.79
N LYS A 133 15.70 0.38 14.83
CA LYS A 133 16.49 1.04 15.89
C LYS A 133 15.86 0.81 17.26
N GLN A 134 14.53 0.84 17.33
CA GLN A 134 13.76 0.57 18.56
C GLN A 134 13.61 -0.94 18.88
N LYS A 135 14.30 -1.82 18.14
CA LYS A 135 14.26 -3.30 18.31
C LYS A 135 12.84 -3.90 18.17
N LEU A 136 11.96 -3.22 17.42
CA LEU A 136 10.58 -3.64 17.17
C LEU A 136 10.43 -4.57 15.96
N VAL A 137 11.49 -4.77 15.17
CA VAL A 137 11.47 -5.63 13.98
C VAL A 137 12.17 -6.95 14.26
N SER A 138 11.40 -8.04 14.26
CA SER A 138 11.90 -9.40 14.41
C SER A 138 12.41 -9.96 13.07
N GLN A 139 13.13 -11.09 13.14
CA GLN A 139 13.59 -11.81 11.93
C GLN A 139 12.55 -12.78 11.35
N HIS A 140 11.35 -12.79 11.93
CA HIS A 140 10.24 -13.64 11.52
C HIS A 140 9.20 -12.79 10.82
N THR A 141 8.93 -13.10 9.56
CA THR A 141 8.06 -12.28 8.70
C THR A 141 6.93 -13.11 8.09
N THR A 142 5.95 -12.40 7.57
CA THR A 142 4.84 -12.93 6.80
C THR A 142 4.70 -12.16 5.49
N LEU A 143 4.50 -12.90 4.40
CA LEU A 143 4.13 -12.36 3.10
C LEU A 143 2.65 -12.61 2.83
N ASP A 144 1.99 -11.60 2.29
CA ASP A 144 0.63 -11.72 1.79
C ASP A 144 0.38 -10.70 0.69
N GLY A 145 -0.44 -11.09 -0.29
CA GLY A 145 -0.90 -10.24 -1.37
C GLY A 145 -2.37 -9.86 -1.20
N THR A 146 -2.71 -8.63 -1.56
CA THR A 146 -4.09 -8.20 -1.58
C THR A 146 -4.41 -7.49 -2.89
N LEU A 147 -5.61 -7.73 -3.45
CA LEU A 147 -6.09 -7.01 -4.61
C LEU A 147 -6.69 -5.68 -4.19
N VAL A 148 -6.30 -4.62 -4.87
CA VAL A 148 -6.85 -3.26 -4.73
C VAL A 148 -7.37 -2.81 -6.08
N GLN A 149 -8.60 -2.30 -6.12
CA GLN A 149 -9.25 -1.86 -7.33
C GLN A 149 -8.53 -0.64 -7.92
N ALA A 150 -8.36 -0.62 -9.24
CA ALA A 150 -7.81 0.54 -9.94
C ALA A 150 -8.87 1.65 -10.08
N ASN A 151 -8.41 2.86 -10.33
CA ASN A 151 -9.28 3.98 -10.72
C ASN A 151 -9.63 3.91 -12.22
N ALA A 152 -10.08 2.75 -12.64
CA ALA A 152 -10.52 2.45 -14.00
C ALA A 152 -11.74 1.52 -13.94
N SER A 153 -12.53 1.49 -15.00
CA SER A 153 -13.71 0.64 -15.11
C SER A 153 -13.57 -0.36 -16.26
N HIS A 154 -14.39 -1.41 -16.26
CA HIS A 154 -14.47 -2.35 -17.38
C HIS A 154 -14.82 -1.65 -18.71
N LYS A 155 -15.51 -0.50 -18.67
CA LYS A 155 -15.84 0.28 -19.88
C LYS A 155 -14.61 0.81 -20.60
N SER A 156 -13.49 1.03 -19.86
CA SER A 156 -12.25 1.54 -20.45
C SER A 156 -11.40 0.48 -21.14
N PHE A 157 -11.78 -0.78 -21.03
CA PHE A 157 -11.05 -1.87 -21.70
C PHE A 157 -11.44 -1.93 -23.19
N VAL A 158 -10.45 -1.74 -24.04
CA VAL A 158 -10.56 -1.84 -25.50
C VAL A 158 -9.63 -2.92 -26.04
N PRO A 159 -9.91 -3.49 -27.23
CA PRO A 159 -8.98 -4.41 -27.88
C PRO A 159 -7.59 -3.77 -28.04
N MET A 160 -6.53 -4.53 -27.78
CA MET A 160 -5.15 -4.01 -27.85
C MET A 160 -4.77 -3.51 -29.23
N GLU A 161 -5.30 -4.11 -30.29
CA GLU A 161 -5.10 -3.69 -31.67
C GLU A 161 -5.58 -2.26 -31.95
N VAL A 162 -6.61 -1.81 -31.22
CA VAL A 162 -7.14 -0.44 -31.32
C VAL A 162 -6.31 0.54 -30.47
N PHE A 163 -5.75 0.04 -29.36
CA PHE A 163 -5.01 0.89 -28.40
C PHE A 163 -3.54 1.07 -28.75
N LEU A 164 -2.89 0.00 -29.21
CA LEU A 164 -1.47 0.02 -29.56
C LEU A 164 -1.26 0.42 -31.01
N LYS A 165 -0.16 1.12 -31.30
CA LYS A 165 0.29 1.31 -32.67
C LYS A 165 0.54 -0.06 -33.32
N PRO A 166 0.32 -0.23 -34.64
CA PRO A 166 0.46 -1.53 -35.32
C PRO A 166 1.79 -2.23 -35.05
N GLU A 167 2.91 -1.50 -34.99
CA GLU A 167 4.24 -2.07 -34.74
C GLU A 167 4.44 -2.49 -33.27
N GLU A 168 3.86 -1.76 -32.33
CA GLU A 168 3.84 -2.14 -30.90
C GLU A 168 2.99 -3.37 -30.66
N TYR A 169 1.82 -3.42 -31.31
CA TYR A 169 0.93 -4.58 -31.26
C TYR A 169 1.64 -5.83 -31.81
N LYS A 170 2.23 -5.76 -33.01
CA LYS A 170 2.99 -6.87 -33.61
C LYS A 170 4.16 -7.31 -32.72
N ARG A 171 4.91 -6.37 -32.12
CA ARG A 171 6.01 -6.69 -31.20
C ARG A 171 5.51 -7.42 -29.97
N ARG A 172 4.38 -6.98 -29.41
CA ARG A 172 3.78 -7.59 -28.22
C ARG A 172 3.26 -9.00 -28.50
N ILE A 173 2.59 -9.21 -29.63
CA ILE A 173 2.17 -10.55 -30.04
C ILE A 173 3.40 -11.46 -30.20
N ARG A 174 4.44 -11.05 -30.92
CA ARG A 174 5.67 -11.85 -31.05
C ARG A 174 6.34 -12.16 -29.72
N SER A 175 6.32 -11.24 -28.75
CA SER A 175 6.87 -11.49 -27.42
C SER A 175 6.04 -12.48 -26.61
N LEU A 176 4.72 -12.52 -26.84
CA LEU A 176 3.82 -13.51 -26.23
C LEU A 176 4.02 -14.89 -26.88
N ASP A 177 4.20 -14.94 -28.19
CA ASP A 177 4.42 -16.19 -28.91
C ASP A 177 5.82 -16.78 -28.66
N ALA A 178 6.85 -15.95 -28.48
CA ALA A 178 8.23 -16.40 -28.25
C ALA A 178 8.52 -16.85 -26.80
N GLY A 179 7.69 -16.50 -25.85
CA GLY A 179 7.93 -16.73 -24.41
C GLY A 179 6.95 -17.65 -23.71
N SER A 180 5.96 -18.18 -24.39
CA SER A 180 4.91 -18.97 -23.74
C SER A 180 4.75 -20.34 -24.40
N GLU A 181 5.14 -21.37 -23.65
CA GLU A 181 4.19 -22.49 -23.64
C GLU A 181 2.81 -21.90 -23.36
N PRO A 182 1.75 -22.29 -24.11
CA PRO A 182 0.42 -21.76 -23.87
C PRO A 182 0.13 -21.93 -22.38
N ASP A 183 -0.05 -20.81 -21.70
CA ASP A 183 -0.36 -20.81 -20.28
C ASP A 183 -1.63 -21.61 -20.10
N GLN A 184 -1.47 -22.91 -19.85
CA GLN A 184 -2.56 -23.87 -19.60
C GLN A 184 -3.26 -23.51 -18.28
N ASP A 185 -2.82 -22.45 -17.60
CA ASP A 185 -3.48 -21.95 -16.45
C ASP A 185 -4.75 -21.19 -16.91
N SER A 186 -5.84 -21.94 -16.96
CA SER A 186 -7.23 -21.49 -17.20
C SER A 186 -7.69 -20.36 -16.25
N ARG A 187 -6.77 -19.74 -15.53
CA ARG A 187 -6.98 -18.72 -14.50
C ARG A 187 -6.77 -17.29 -14.96
N ASN A 188 -6.57 -17.07 -16.27
CA ASN A 188 -6.58 -15.71 -16.78
C ASN A 188 -7.96 -15.11 -16.55
N PRO A 189 -8.10 -14.10 -15.69
CA PRO A 189 -9.41 -13.56 -15.38
C PRO A 189 -10.04 -12.99 -16.64
N THR A 190 -11.22 -13.47 -16.96
CA THR A 190 -12.04 -12.96 -18.05
C THR A 190 -13.29 -12.32 -17.49
N VAL A 191 -13.80 -11.32 -18.18
CA VAL A 191 -15.09 -10.72 -17.88
C VAL A 191 -15.91 -10.65 -19.14
N THR A 192 -17.17 -11.06 -19.08
CA THR A 192 -18.14 -10.80 -20.15
C THR A 192 -18.77 -9.44 -19.86
N PHE A 193 -18.52 -8.49 -20.73
CA PHE A 193 -19.04 -7.14 -20.60
C PHE A 193 -19.78 -6.76 -21.88
N ARG A 194 -21.09 -6.54 -21.80
CA ARG A 194 -21.98 -6.24 -22.94
C ARG A 194 -21.88 -7.30 -24.06
N GLY A 195 -21.82 -8.57 -23.69
CA GLY A 195 -21.73 -9.67 -24.65
C GLY A 195 -20.33 -9.97 -25.20
N GLU A 196 -19.33 -9.13 -24.91
CA GLU A 196 -17.94 -9.29 -25.32
C GLU A 196 -17.09 -9.91 -24.21
N ARG A 197 -16.36 -10.98 -24.52
CA ARG A 197 -15.41 -11.60 -23.59
C ARG A 197 -14.08 -10.86 -23.61
N ARG A 198 -13.71 -10.25 -22.50
CA ARG A 198 -12.48 -9.47 -22.33
C ARG A 198 -11.48 -10.18 -21.42
N SER A 199 -10.22 -10.14 -21.80
CA SER A 199 -9.10 -10.73 -21.04
C SER A 199 -7.90 -9.80 -21.06
N ASN A 200 -6.93 -10.02 -20.16
CA ASN A 200 -5.67 -9.29 -20.13
C ASN A 200 -4.77 -9.54 -21.34
N GLN A 201 -5.03 -10.59 -22.10
CA GLN A 201 -4.29 -10.92 -23.33
C GLN A 201 -4.80 -10.14 -24.54
N THR A 202 -6.09 -9.84 -24.56
CA THR A 202 -6.75 -9.24 -25.74
C THR A 202 -7.13 -7.78 -25.53
N HIS A 203 -7.24 -7.33 -24.28
CA HIS A 203 -7.72 -5.99 -23.96
C HIS A 203 -6.81 -5.25 -23.00
N VAL A 204 -6.85 -3.92 -23.09
CA VAL A 204 -6.12 -3.00 -22.20
C VAL A 204 -7.03 -1.83 -21.82
N SER A 205 -6.85 -1.30 -20.60
CA SER A 205 -7.57 -0.11 -20.18
C SER A 205 -6.98 1.14 -20.80
N THR A 206 -7.81 1.96 -21.46
CA THR A 206 -7.40 3.29 -21.96
C THR A 206 -7.21 4.30 -20.83
N THR A 207 -7.86 4.08 -19.70
CA THR A 207 -7.80 4.97 -18.52
C THR A 207 -6.58 4.70 -17.65
N ASP A 208 -6.20 3.42 -17.50
CA ASP A 208 -5.07 2.97 -16.69
C ASP A 208 -4.47 1.70 -17.32
N PRO A 209 -3.52 1.85 -18.26
CA PRO A 209 -2.97 0.72 -19.02
C PRO A 209 -2.22 -0.32 -18.17
N ASP A 210 -1.71 0.10 -17.00
CA ASP A 210 -1.00 -0.78 -16.06
C ASP A 210 -1.96 -1.65 -15.23
N ALA A 211 -3.21 -1.20 -15.07
CA ALA A 211 -4.23 -1.96 -14.37
C ALA A 211 -4.68 -3.16 -15.20
N LYS A 212 -4.91 -4.29 -14.55
CA LYS A 212 -5.30 -5.54 -15.20
C LYS A 212 -6.58 -6.10 -14.58
N LEU A 213 -7.27 -6.96 -15.34
CA LEU A 213 -8.33 -7.78 -14.77
C LEU A 213 -7.71 -8.73 -13.75
N ALA A 214 -8.26 -8.75 -12.55
CA ALA A 214 -7.81 -9.57 -11.44
C ALA A 214 -9.01 -10.18 -10.72
N ASN A 215 -8.87 -11.41 -10.22
CA ASN A 215 -9.86 -12.07 -9.38
C ASN A 215 -9.20 -12.74 -8.18
N LYS A 216 -9.96 -12.95 -7.11
CA LYS A 216 -9.45 -13.61 -5.89
C LYS A 216 -9.50 -15.13 -5.95
N GLY A 217 -10.10 -15.69 -6.99
CA GLY A 217 -10.26 -17.14 -7.15
C GLY A 217 -11.37 -17.48 -8.14
N ASN A 218 -11.51 -18.77 -8.42
CA ASN A 218 -12.54 -19.27 -9.32
C ASN A 218 -13.94 -18.89 -8.78
N GLY A 219 -14.81 -18.41 -9.66
CA GLY A 219 -16.18 -18.02 -9.33
C GLY A 219 -16.34 -16.59 -8.77
N THR A 220 -15.24 -15.84 -8.53
CA THR A 220 -15.33 -14.43 -8.18
C THR A 220 -15.28 -13.56 -9.43
N ALA A 221 -16.12 -12.49 -9.46
CA ALA A 221 -16.10 -11.53 -10.55
C ALA A 221 -14.70 -10.89 -10.69
N ALA A 222 -14.22 -10.78 -11.93
CA ALA A 222 -12.97 -10.09 -12.21
C ALA A 222 -13.16 -8.59 -11.97
N MET A 223 -12.19 -7.96 -11.33
CA MET A 223 -12.12 -6.52 -11.12
C MET A 223 -10.88 -5.95 -11.83
N VAL A 224 -10.96 -4.70 -12.24
CA VAL A 224 -9.78 -3.97 -12.73
C VAL A 224 -8.98 -3.53 -11.52
N GLY A 225 -7.71 -3.95 -11.41
CA GLY A 225 -6.94 -3.65 -10.22
C GLY A 225 -5.46 -4.02 -10.31
N TYR A 226 -4.84 -3.92 -9.14
CA TYR A 226 -3.43 -4.21 -8.89
C TYR A 226 -3.28 -5.20 -7.75
N THR A 227 -2.18 -5.93 -7.76
CA THR A 227 -1.75 -6.71 -6.60
C THR A 227 -0.86 -5.84 -5.72
N VAL A 228 -1.22 -5.71 -4.47
CA VAL A 228 -0.38 -5.09 -3.44
C VAL A 228 0.19 -6.21 -2.58
N ASN A 229 1.51 -6.32 -2.53
CA ASN A 229 2.19 -7.30 -1.68
C ASN A 229 2.75 -6.60 -0.45
N GLY A 230 2.64 -7.23 0.71
CA GLY A 230 3.19 -6.76 1.96
C GLY A 230 4.09 -7.79 2.62
N LEU A 231 5.23 -7.33 3.13
CA LEU A 231 6.10 -8.06 4.03
C LEU A 231 5.92 -7.49 5.43
N MET A 232 5.30 -8.24 6.32
CA MET A 232 5.03 -7.84 7.70
C MET A 232 5.92 -8.61 8.67
N GLU A 233 6.51 -7.94 9.65
CA GLU A 233 7.15 -8.64 10.75
C GLU A 233 6.10 -9.17 11.74
N ASN A 234 6.37 -10.34 12.35
CA ASN A 234 5.35 -11.13 13.03
C ASN A 234 5.08 -10.73 14.49
N ARG A 235 6.02 -10.04 15.14
CA ARG A 235 5.95 -9.73 16.57
C ARG A 235 5.05 -8.51 16.84
N HIS A 236 5.31 -7.42 16.15
CA HIS A 236 4.64 -6.13 16.36
C HIS A 236 3.72 -5.72 15.20
N ARG A 237 3.62 -6.53 14.13
CA ARG A 237 2.77 -6.29 12.95
C ARG A 237 3.16 -5.05 12.14
N LEU A 238 4.44 -4.73 12.08
CA LEU A 238 4.95 -3.64 11.27
C LEU A 238 5.16 -4.12 9.84
N LEU A 239 4.72 -3.35 8.86
CA LEU A 239 5.08 -3.56 7.46
C LEU A 239 6.53 -3.15 7.27
N VAL A 240 7.38 -4.11 6.90
CA VAL A 240 8.79 -3.86 6.60
C VAL A 240 9.07 -3.79 5.11
N GLY A 241 8.05 -4.04 4.29
CA GLY A 241 8.09 -3.87 2.84
C GLY A 241 6.67 -3.86 2.27
N ILE A 242 6.48 -3.05 1.24
CA ILE A 242 5.25 -2.98 0.44
C ILE A 242 5.60 -2.72 -1.02
N ASN A 243 4.95 -3.39 -1.94
CA ASN A 243 5.05 -3.09 -3.36
C ASN A 243 3.71 -3.26 -4.08
N VAL A 244 3.62 -2.70 -5.27
CA VAL A 244 2.45 -2.83 -6.14
C VAL A 244 2.91 -3.37 -7.49
N GLU A 245 2.15 -4.32 -8.00
CA GLU A 245 2.39 -4.91 -9.32
C GLU A 245 1.11 -4.97 -10.14
N SER A 246 1.26 -4.84 -11.46
CA SER A 246 0.22 -5.21 -12.39
C SER A 246 -0.10 -6.70 -12.24
N PHE A 247 -1.36 -7.06 -12.17
CA PHE A 247 -1.76 -8.45 -11.97
C PHE A 247 -1.33 -9.33 -13.16
N ARG A 248 -0.57 -10.38 -12.86
CA ARG A 248 -0.10 -11.40 -13.82
C ARG A 248 -0.44 -12.82 -13.34
N GLY A 249 -1.57 -12.97 -12.65
CA GLY A 249 -1.94 -14.22 -12.00
C GLY A 249 -1.14 -14.49 -10.72
N PRO A 250 -1.09 -15.73 -10.23
CA PRO A 250 -0.37 -16.11 -9.01
C PRO A 250 1.15 -15.82 -9.05
N ALA A 251 1.73 -15.68 -10.25
CA ALA A 251 3.13 -15.34 -10.43
C ALA A 251 3.48 -13.94 -9.90
N SER A 252 2.55 -12.97 -9.94
CA SER A 252 2.78 -11.63 -9.41
C SER A 252 3.06 -11.62 -7.91
N GLU A 253 2.31 -12.42 -7.14
CA GLU A 253 2.48 -12.50 -5.68
C GLU A 253 3.85 -13.09 -5.31
N THR A 254 4.26 -14.18 -5.98
CA THR A 254 5.55 -14.81 -5.70
C THR A 254 6.74 -13.96 -6.14
N ALA A 255 6.63 -13.26 -7.27
CA ALA A 255 7.65 -12.34 -7.76
C ALA A 255 7.75 -11.11 -6.84
N GLY A 256 6.63 -10.48 -6.54
CA GLY A 256 6.56 -9.33 -5.64
C GLY A 256 7.04 -9.67 -4.23
N GLY A 257 6.66 -10.82 -3.70
CA GLY A 257 7.13 -11.29 -2.40
C GLY A 257 8.65 -11.52 -2.36
N ARG A 258 9.24 -12.05 -3.45
CA ARG A 258 10.70 -12.19 -3.55
C ARG A 258 11.39 -10.84 -3.59
N ALA A 259 10.91 -9.92 -4.41
CA ALA A 259 11.44 -8.56 -4.50
C ALA A 259 11.43 -7.85 -3.14
N LEU A 260 10.35 -7.97 -2.35
CA LEU A 260 10.26 -7.39 -1.02
C LEU A 260 11.32 -7.93 -0.05
N ILE A 261 11.60 -9.24 -0.09
CA ILE A 261 12.64 -9.86 0.74
C ILE A 261 14.02 -9.33 0.38
N ASP A 262 14.31 -9.22 -0.92
CA ASP A 262 15.59 -8.73 -1.44
C ASP A 262 15.77 -7.25 -1.08
N THR A 263 14.76 -6.41 -1.36
CA THR A 263 14.76 -4.99 -1.03
C THR A 263 14.92 -4.74 0.47
N PHE A 264 14.24 -5.51 1.32
CA PHE A 264 14.39 -5.37 2.78
C PHE A 264 15.83 -5.65 3.24
N HIS A 265 16.45 -6.70 2.68
CA HIS A 265 17.84 -7.02 2.99
C HIS A 265 18.80 -5.94 2.49
N GLU A 266 18.63 -5.48 1.26
CA GLU A 266 19.47 -4.44 0.63
C GLU A 266 19.40 -3.10 1.38
N LYS A 267 18.19 -2.66 1.74
CA LYS A 267 17.98 -1.36 2.39
C LYS A 267 18.37 -1.33 3.88
N HIS A 268 18.19 -2.44 4.58
CA HIS A 268 18.30 -2.44 6.05
C HIS A 268 19.41 -3.36 6.58
N ASP A 269 20.14 -4.06 5.72
CA ASP A 269 21.16 -5.09 6.08
C ASP A 269 20.65 -6.06 7.17
N ARG A 270 19.38 -6.45 7.07
CA ARG A 270 18.73 -7.35 8.04
C ARG A 270 18.36 -8.67 7.41
N ARG A 271 18.72 -9.76 8.11
CA ARG A 271 18.39 -11.12 7.67
C ARG A 271 17.02 -11.54 8.18
N ILE A 272 16.24 -12.13 7.30
CA ILE A 272 14.98 -12.80 7.61
C ILE A 272 15.29 -14.27 7.90
N GLN A 273 14.79 -14.82 9.00
CA GLN A 273 14.96 -16.23 9.36
C GLN A 273 13.80 -17.09 8.86
N THR A 274 12.57 -16.59 8.93
CA THR A 274 11.39 -17.33 8.51
C THR A 274 10.43 -16.44 7.74
N VAL A 275 9.80 -16.99 6.72
CA VAL A 275 8.73 -16.36 5.97
C VAL A 275 7.47 -17.23 6.04
N GLY A 276 6.41 -16.71 6.65
CA GLY A 276 5.07 -17.27 6.62
C GLY A 276 4.32 -16.79 5.38
N ALA A 277 3.64 -17.67 4.67
CA ALA A 277 2.77 -17.32 3.55
C ALA A 277 1.70 -18.38 3.31
N ASP A 278 0.73 -18.05 2.47
CA ASP A 278 -0.36 -18.94 2.11
C ASP A 278 0.05 -20.01 1.06
N LYS A 279 -0.93 -20.81 0.62
CA LYS A 279 -0.73 -21.86 -0.39
C LYS A 279 -0.35 -21.30 -1.78
N GLY A 280 -0.64 -20.05 -2.10
CA GLY A 280 -0.27 -19.39 -3.36
C GLY A 280 1.24 -19.38 -3.55
N TYR A 281 1.98 -19.17 -2.47
CA TYR A 281 3.45 -19.13 -2.47
C TYR A 281 4.13 -20.52 -2.50
N PHE A 282 3.38 -21.61 -2.54
CA PHE A 282 3.93 -22.99 -2.61
C PHE A 282 4.40 -23.34 -4.04
N ALA A 283 5.22 -22.49 -4.62
CA ALA A 283 5.78 -22.64 -5.95
C ALA A 283 7.28 -22.95 -5.87
N LYS A 284 7.76 -23.94 -6.66
CA LYS A 284 9.18 -24.38 -6.63
C LYS A 284 10.17 -23.23 -6.75
N PRO A 285 10.05 -22.28 -7.71
CA PRO A 285 11.03 -21.20 -7.84
C PRO A 285 11.11 -20.33 -6.57
N PHE A 286 9.96 -20.03 -5.96
CA PHE A 286 9.92 -19.23 -4.73
C PHE A 286 10.51 -19.98 -3.53
N LEU A 287 10.12 -21.24 -3.33
CA LEU A 287 10.66 -22.08 -2.26
C LEU A 287 12.18 -22.25 -2.37
N THR A 288 12.67 -22.51 -3.59
CA THR A 288 14.11 -22.62 -3.86
C THR A 288 14.84 -21.33 -3.56
N ALA A 289 14.25 -20.18 -3.94
CA ALA A 289 14.82 -18.86 -3.66
C ALA A 289 14.95 -18.59 -2.17
N LEU A 290 13.95 -18.93 -1.35
CA LEU A 290 14.02 -18.80 0.11
C LEU A 290 15.11 -19.68 0.72
N ILE A 291 15.19 -20.94 0.30
CA ILE A 291 16.18 -21.89 0.82
C ILE A 291 17.60 -21.46 0.48
N ARG A 292 17.86 -20.97 -0.74
CA ARG A 292 19.16 -20.41 -1.14
C ARG A 292 19.59 -19.23 -0.26
N ARG A 293 18.62 -18.39 0.18
CA ARG A 293 18.83 -17.27 1.12
C ARG A 293 18.91 -17.71 2.59
N ARG A 294 18.89 -19.02 2.86
CA ARG A 294 18.84 -19.61 4.23
C ARG A 294 17.61 -19.18 5.04
N ILE A 295 16.51 -18.85 4.36
CA ILE A 295 15.22 -18.50 4.97
C ILE A 295 14.38 -19.78 5.09
N ARG A 296 13.83 -20.04 6.27
CA ARG A 296 12.91 -21.17 6.50
C ARG A 296 11.52 -20.85 5.95
N PRO A 297 11.02 -21.58 4.96
CA PRO A 297 9.70 -21.35 4.37
C PRO A 297 8.60 -21.95 5.26
N HIS A 298 7.91 -21.13 6.03
CA HIS A 298 6.70 -21.52 6.77
C HIS A 298 5.44 -21.31 5.90
N ILE A 299 5.43 -21.92 4.72
CA ILE A 299 4.39 -21.77 3.69
C ILE A 299 3.38 -22.90 3.79
N ALA A 300 2.09 -22.57 3.67
CA ALA A 300 1.04 -23.57 3.66
C ALA A 300 1.21 -24.53 2.48
N ALA A 301 1.37 -25.82 2.76
CA ALA A 301 1.69 -26.81 1.76
C ALA A 301 0.45 -27.20 0.90
N LYS A 302 0.68 -27.40 -0.40
CA LYS A 302 -0.27 -28.06 -1.31
C LYS A 302 -0.02 -29.57 -1.30
N THR A 303 -1.02 -30.34 -1.68
CA THR A 303 -0.91 -31.78 -1.90
C THR A 303 -0.07 -32.12 -3.14
N THR A 304 -0.08 -31.21 -4.13
CA THR A 304 0.71 -31.29 -5.36
C THR A 304 2.17 -30.91 -5.13
N GLY A 305 3.06 -31.30 -6.05
CA GLY A 305 4.51 -31.05 -5.96
C GLY A 305 5.24 -32.19 -5.22
N ARG A 306 6.08 -32.93 -5.94
CA ARG A 306 6.79 -34.13 -5.42
C ARG A 306 8.29 -33.93 -5.21
N GLU A 307 8.81 -32.77 -5.59
CA GLU A 307 10.24 -32.47 -5.55
C GLU A 307 10.77 -32.30 -4.10
N ALA A 308 12.07 -32.46 -3.92
CA ALA A 308 12.74 -32.39 -2.62
C ALA A 308 12.42 -31.09 -1.84
N VAL A 309 12.31 -29.95 -2.55
CA VAL A 309 11.95 -28.66 -1.96
C VAL A 309 10.54 -28.66 -1.36
N HIS A 310 9.55 -29.26 -2.03
CA HIS A 310 8.20 -29.38 -1.52
C HIS A 310 8.12 -30.31 -0.31
N GLN A 311 8.86 -31.44 -0.35
CA GLN A 311 8.95 -32.37 0.78
C GLN A 311 9.57 -31.70 2.01
N ARG A 312 10.63 -30.87 1.80
CA ARG A 312 11.24 -30.10 2.89
C ARG A 312 10.23 -29.18 3.57
N VAL A 313 9.42 -28.44 2.80
CA VAL A 313 8.37 -27.55 3.36
C VAL A 313 7.30 -28.36 4.11
N ARG A 314 6.87 -29.52 3.58
CA ARG A 314 5.94 -30.39 4.30
C ARG A 314 6.52 -30.92 5.63
N ARG A 315 7.83 -31.21 5.70
CA ARG A 315 8.46 -31.57 6.98
C ARG A 315 8.43 -30.38 7.95
N LEU A 316 8.76 -29.17 7.50
CA LEU A 316 8.70 -27.96 8.30
C LEU A 316 7.28 -27.68 8.82
N SER A 317 6.22 -28.02 8.07
CA SER A 317 4.84 -27.77 8.50
C SER A 317 4.42 -28.52 9.76
N ARG A 318 5.18 -29.54 10.17
CA ARG A 318 4.97 -30.31 11.41
C ARG A 318 5.59 -29.66 12.65
N THR A 319 6.42 -28.63 12.48
CA THR A 319 7.15 -27.98 13.57
C THR A 319 6.29 -26.98 14.36
N VAL A 320 6.65 -26.72 15.61
CA VAL A 320 6.03 -25.68 16.44
C VAL A 320 6.23 -24.30 15.84
N GLY A 321 7.44 -24.01 15.32
CA GLY A 321 7.74 -22.73 14.68
C GLY A 321 6.84 -22.44 13.48
N TYR A 322 6.53 -23.44 12.67
CA TYR A 322 5.55 -23.29 11.59
C TYR A 322 4.16 -22.93 12.11
N ARG A 323 3.68 -23.62 13.16
CA ARG A 323 2.35 -23.34 13.75
C ARG A 323 2.25 -21.92 14.28
N LEU A 324 3.29 -21.42 14.95
CA LEU A 324 3.37 -20.03 15.42
C LEU A 324 3.36 -19.04 14.26
N SER A 325 4.17 -19.31 13.23
CA SER A 325 4.24 -18.46 12.03
C SER A 325 2.88 -18.40 11.29
N GLN A 326 2.14 -19.50 11.17
CA GLN A 326 0.81 -19.53 10.55
C GLN A 326 -0.26 -18.82 11.39
N ARG A 327 -0.13 -18.79 12.71
CA ARG A 327 -0.98 -17.93 13.57
C ARG A 327 -0.68 -16.45 13.34
N ALA A 328 0.60 -16.09 13.29
CA ALA A 328 1.01 -14.71 13.02
C ALA A 328 0.56 -14.23 11.62
N ARG A 329 0.53 -15.13 10.62
CA ARG A 329 0.09 -14.83 9.26
C ARG A 329 -1.30 -14.21 9.20
N LYS A 330 -2.25 -14.67 10.02
CA LYS A 330 -3.60 -14.12 10.04
C LYS A 330 -3.63 -12.61 10.32
N LYS A 331 -2.61 -12.10 11.00
CA LYS A 331 -2.54 -10.68 11.38
C LYS A 331 -2.26 -9.74 10.21
N ILE A 332 -1.67 -10.22 9.10
CA ILE A 332 -1.54 -9.40 7.90
C ILE A 332 -2.88 -9.25 7.17
N GLU A 333 -3.76 -10.26 7.26
CA GLU A 333 -5.12 -10.17 6.75
C GLU A 333 -5.94 -9.10 7.51
N GLU A 334 -5.77 -9.03 8.85
CA GLU A 334 -6.36 -7.98 9.69
C GLU A 334 -5.83 -6.58 9.29
N LEU A 335 -4.53 -6.47 9.00
CA LEU A 335 -3.91 -5.23 8.57
C LEU A 335 -4.45 -4.75 7.21
N TRP A 336 -4.61 -5.66 6.24
CA TRP A 336 -5.27 -5.34 4.98
C TRP A 336 -6.76 -5.02 5.16
N GLY A 337 -7.42 -5.69 6.11
CA GLY A 337 -8.80 -5.38 6.51
C GLY A 337 -8.92 -3.96 7.05
N GLU A 338 -8.03 -3.55 7.95
CA GLU A 338 -7.94 -2.21 8.49
C GLU A 338 -7.75 -1.16 7.38
N ALA A 339 -6.74 -1.36 6.53
CA ALA A 339 -6.47 -0.47 5.40
C ALA A 339 -7.70 -0.26 4.50
N LYS A 340 -8.41 -1.34 4.19
CA LYS A 340 -9.57 -1.33 3.29
C LYS A 340 -10.85 -0.79 3.94
N CYS A 341 -11.08 -1.07 5.22
CA CYS A 341 -12.32 -0.70 5.89
C CYS A 341 -12.27 0.71 6.47
N TRP A 342 -11.13 1.13 6.99
CA TRP A 342 -11.00 2.39 7.73
C TRP A 342 -10.25 3.47 6.97
N HIS A 343 -9.34 3.10 6.06
CA HIS A 343 -8.44 4.03 5.39
C HIS A 343 -8.65 4.12 3.88
N GLY A 344 -9.81 3.61 3.39
CA GLY A 344 -10.20 3.75 1.99
C GLY A 344 -9.37 2.97 0.96
N PHE A 345 -8.51 2.04 1.39
CA PHE A 345 -7.59 1.29 0.52
C PHE A 345 -8.26 0.15 -0.27
N ARG A 346 -9.58 0.21 -0.49
CA ARG A 346 -10.29 -0.71 -1.38
C ARG A 346 -10.06 -0.38 -2.85
N ARG A 347 -9.81 0.89 -3.15
CA ARG A 347 -9.62 1.41 -4.49
C ARG A 347 -8.56 2.50 -4.48
N PHE A 348 -7.63 2.42 -5.42
CA PHE A 348 -6.68 3.50 -5.67
C PHE A 348 -7.39 4.74 -6.19
N GLN A 349 -6.95 5.90 -5.75
CA GLN A 349 -7.41 7.19 -6.27
C GLN A 349 -6.61 7.62 -7.50
N ARG A 350 -5.40 7.10 -7.62
CA ARG A 350 -4.43 7.43 -8.67
C ARG A 350 -4.43 6.38 -9.76
N ARG A 351 -3.77 6.69 -10.89
CA ARG A 351 -3.63 5.84 -12.07
C ARG A 351 -2.18 5.70 -12.47
N GLY A 352 -1.85 4.57 -13.11
CA GLY A 352 -0.49 4.25 -13.48
C GLY A 352 0.34 3.68 -12.33
N LEU A 353 1.18 2.69 -12.64
CA LEU A 353 1.90 1.88 -11.65
C LEU A 353 2.75 2.73 -10.69
N LEU A 354 3.41 3.77 -11.19
CA LEU A 354 4.25 4.64 -10.37
C LEU A 354 3.43 5.39 -9.31
N GLN A 355 2.29 5.95 -9.70
CA GLN A 355 1.45 6.72 -8.78
C GLN A 355 0.69 5.83 -7.77
N VAL A 356 0.28 4.62 -8.16
CA VAL A 356 -0.37 3.69 -7.23
C VAL A 356 0.65 3.08 -6.25
N ARG A 357 1.94 2.98 -6.62
CA ARG A 357 3.02 2.66 -5.68
C ARG A 357 3.15 3.70 -4.60
N ASP A 358 3.17 4.98 -4.96
CA ASP A 358 3.19 6.09 -3.99
C ASP A 358 2.01 6.00 -3.00
N GLU A 359 0.81 5.71 -3.51
CA GLU A 359 -0.38 5.57 -2.67
C GLU A 359 -0.27 4.36 -1.73
N ALA A 360 0.34 3.27 -2.18
CA ALA A 360 0.62 2.12 -1.34
C ALA A 360 1.68 2.41 -0.27
N TYR A 361 2.75 3.14 -0.61
CA TYR A 361 3.74 3.57 0.39
C TYR A 361 3.13 4.52 1.44
N LEU A 362 2.26 5.45 1.02
CA LEU A 362 1.52 6.30 1.95
C LEU A 362 0.67 5.46 2.91
N MET A 363 -0.02 4.44 2.40
CA MET A 363 -0.80 3.51 3.23
C MET A 363 0.09 2.71 4.19
N GLY A 364 1.19 2.15 3.70
CA GLY A 364 2.16 1.43 4.53
C GLY A 364 2.76 2.30 5.63
N TRP A 365 3.10 3.54 5.30
CA TRP A 365 3.59 4.54 6.25
C TRP A 365 2.57 4.84 7.34
N LEU A 366 1.32 5.10 6.97
CA LEU A 366 0.20 5.33 7.88
C LEU A 366 -0.01 4.16 8.85
N LEU A 367 -0.06 2.93 8.35
CA LEU A 367 -0.26 1.74 9.17
C LEU A 367 0.89 1.54 10.18
N ASN A 368 2.14 1.79 9.75
CA ASN A 368 3.30 1.74 10.62
C ASN A 368 3.27 2.83 11.69
N LEU A 369 2.94 4.08 11.34
CA LEU A 369 2.82 5.18 12.29
C LEU A 369 1.76 4.90 13.35
N LYS A 370 0.58 4.40 12.96
CA LYS A 370 -0.47 3.99 13.92
C LYS A 370 0.04 2.91 14.87
N ARG A 371 0.76 1.94 14.34
CA ARG A 371 1.30 0.84 15.13
C ARG A 371 2.40 1.29 16.08
N LEU A 372 3.34 2.10 15.59
CA LEU A 372 4.40 2.70 16.41
C LEU A 372 3.83 3.59 17.51
N ALA A 373 2.82 4.41 17.20
CA ALA A 373 2.14 5.22 18.21
C ALA A 373 1.59 4.36 19.36
N THR A 374 1.02 3.19 19.06
CA THR A 374 0.54 2.26 20.10
C THR A 374 1.68 1.62 20.88
N LEU A 375 2.78 1.22 20.20
CA LEU A 375 3.89 0.49 20.81
C LEU A 375 4.78 1.40 21.68
N LEU A 376 4.96 2.65 21.29
CA LEU A 376 5.84 3.59 21.98
C LEU A 376 5.14 4.39 23.10
N THR A 377 3.79 4.40 23.10
CA THR A 377 2.99 5.05 24.17
C THR A 377 2.38 4.06 25.15
N ALA A 378 2.55 2.74 24.94
CA ALA A 378 2.12 1.75 25.92
C ALA A 378 2.97 1.92 27.20
N PRO A 379 2.35 1.92 28.40
CA PRO A 379 3.12 1.82 29.64
C PRO A 379 3.94 0.54 29.62
N ALA A 380 5.18 0.63 30.11
CA ALA A 380 6.14 -0.49 30.14
C ALA A 380 5.66 -1.62 31.06
#